data_93f199d8c4d4a2124e813fbf250ae74b
#
_entry.id   93f199d8c4d4a2124e813fbf250ae74b
#
_cell.length_a   1.000
_cell.length_b   1.000
_cell.length_c   1.000
_cell.angle_alpha   90.00
_cell.angle_beta   90.00
_cell.angle_gamma   90.00
#
_symmetry.space_group_name_H-M   'P 1'
#
loop_
_entity.id
_entity.type
_entity.pdbx_description
1 polymer ?
#
loop_
_entity_poly.entity_id
_entity_poly.type
_entity_poly.pdbx_seq_one_letter_code
_entity_poly.pdbx_strand_id
1 'polypeptide(L)'
;MLKREKKWFIIDSAVGPIYLEPNFHSSCLSEAVYGESCEILDKQDNWLEIKCEDGYRGWIKSFYGYISNEKNKPSYIVAYPSKSGCFSSKYPFGSMVTEPVEGSILISEKLGFNHIIEIAENLLGIPYRWGGKTSMGFDCSGLVQSVLKLCGLVIP
;
A
#
# COMPACT_ATOMS: atom_id res chain seq x y z
N MET A 1 1.22 34.33 0.28
CA MET A 1 0.43 33.09 0.17
C MET A 1 1.06 32.05 1.09
N LEU A 2 0.45 31.79 2.26
CA LEU A 2 0.94 30.80 3.20
C LEU A 2 0.85 29.43 2.53
N LYS A 3 1.98 28.75 2.31
CA LYS A 3 1.98 27.34 1.89
C LYS A 3 1.25 26.55 2.98
N ARG A 4 0.11 25.97 2.64
CA ARG A 4 -0.59 25.02 3.52
C ARG A 4 0.39 23.90 3.81
N GLU A 5 0.79 23.70 5.06
CA GLU A 5 1.66 22.60 5.44
C GLU A 5 1.00 21.30 5.02
N LYS A 6 1.71 20.49 4.26
CA LYS A 6 1.22 19.19 3.83
C LYS A 6 1.09 18.29 5.06
N LYS A 7 -0.07 17.65 5.20
CA LYS A 7 -0.31 16.59 6.19
C LYS A 7 -0.38 15.25 5.50
N TRP A 8 0.06 14.25 6.19
CA TRP A 8 0.13 12.87 5.69
C TRP A 8 -0.79 11.99 6.50
N PHE A 9 -1.42 11.06 5.81
CA PHE A 9 -2.13 9.94 6.42
C PHE A 9 -1.26 8.71 6.29
N ILE A 10 -0.81 8.17 7.43
CA ILE A 10 0.03 6.98 7.48
C ILE A 10 -0.88 5.78 7.71
N ILE A 11 -0.80 4.81 6.82
CA ILE A 11 -1.60 3.59 6.92
C ILE A 11 -0.99 2.68 7.98
N ASP A 12 -1.79 2.31 8.99
CA ASP A 12 -1.36 1.44 10.08
C ASP A 12 -2.21 0.16 10.21
N SER A 13 -3.19 -0.01 9.36
CA SER A 13 -3.88 -1.27 9.08
C SER A 13 -3.20 -2.04 7.95
N ALA A 14 -3.43 -3.34 7.85
CA ALA A 14 -2.85 -4.17 6.79
C ALA A 14 -3.15 -3.60 5.39
N VAL A 15 -4.40 -3.20 5.18
CA VAL A 15 -4.88 -2.49 3.99
C VAL A 15 -5.91 -1.44 4.37
N GLY A 16 -5.97 -0.35 3.60
CA GLY A 16 -6.99 0.69 3.70
C GLY A 16 -7.68 0.88 2.35
N PRO A 17 -8.93 0.46 2.17
CA PRO A 17 -9.67 0.66 0.92
C PRO A 17 -9.86 2.15 0.61
N ILE A 18 -9.66 2.51 -0.64
CA ILE A 18 -9.82 3.87 -1.18
C ILE A 18 -11.08 3.89 -2.03
N TYR A 19 -12.00 4.76 -1.68
CA TYR A 19 -13.32 4.88 -2.33
C TYR A 19 -13.42 6.13 -3.20
N LEU A 20 -14.29 6.08 -4.20
CA LEU A 20 -14.59 7.22 -5.08
C LEU A 20 -15.25 8.36 -4.30
N GLU A 21 -16.13 8.04 -3.36
CA GLU A 21 -16.87 8.98 -2.52
C GLU A 21 -16.73 8.62 -1.04
N PRO A 22 -16.95 9.57 -0.10
CA PRO A 22 -16.79 9.34 1.34
C PRO A 22 -17.95 8.52 1.95
N ASN A 23 -18.21 7.34 1.40
CA ASN A 23 -19.19 6.39 1.92
C ASN A 23 -18.82 4.95 1.51
N PHE A 24 -19.26 3.96 2.31
CA PHE A 24 -18.94 2.54 2.07
C PHE A 24 -19.72 1.88 0.92
N HIS A 25 -20.72 2.54 0.36
CA HIS A 25 -21.49 2.06 -0.79
C HIS A 25 -20.87 2.51 -2.12
N SER A 26 -19.90 3.41 -2.05
CA SER A 26 -19.16 3.88 -3.22
C SER A 26 -18.22 2.81 -3.77
N SER A 27 -17.84 2.95 -5.04
CA SER A 27 -16.88 2.07 -5.67
C SER A 27 -15.52 2.15 -5.00
N CYS A 28 -14.92 0.99 -4.68
CA CYS A 28 -13.53 0.91 -4.27
C CYS A 28 -12.66 1.10 -5.51
N LEU A 29 -11.76 2.07 -5.45
CA LEU A 29 -10.84 2.41 -6.54
C LEU A 29 -9.53 1.64 -6.45
N SER A 30 -9.02 1.48 -5.22
CA SER A 30 -7.71 0.91 -4.94
C SER A 30 -7.58 0.63 -3.45
N GLU A 31 -6.41 0.17 -3.03
CA GLU A 31 -6.01 0.01 -1.63
C GLU A 31 -4.73 0.78 -1.34
N ALA A 32 -4.65 1.38 -0.15
CA ALA A 32 -3.40 1.80 0.46
C ALA A 32 -2.89 0.68 1.38
N VAL A 33 -1.59 0.49 1.44
CA VAL A 33 -0.94 -0.64 2.11
C VAL A 33 -0.26 -0.18 3.40
N TYR A 34 -0.09 -1.07 4.37
CA TYR A 34 0.59 -0.78 5.64
C TYR A 34 1.90 0.00 5.44
N GLY A 35 2.06 1.08 6.20
CA GLY A 35 3.25 1.94 6.17
C GLY A 35 3.27 2.99 5.06
N GLU A 36 2.33 2.96 4.13
CA GLU A 36 2.21 3.95 3.06
C GLU A 36 1.85 5.32 3.61
N SER A 37 2.41 6.38 3.01
CA SER A 37 2.13 7.78 3.35
C SER A 37 1.35 8.44 2.23
N CYS A 38 0.10 8.75 2.47
CA CYS A 38 -0.78 9.43 1.51
C CYS A 38 -0.93 10.90 1.88
N GLU A 39 -0.85 11.80 0.89
CA GLU A 39 -1.10 13.22 1.12
C GLU A 39 -2.58 13.46 1.41
N ILE A 40 -2.90 14.20 2.48
CA ILE A 40 -4.28 14.57 2.81
C ILE A 40 -4.65 15.80 2.00
N LEU A 41 -5.70 15.69 1.19
CA LEU A 41 -6.21 16.75 0.32
C LEU A 41 -7.41 17.46 0.97
N ASP A 42 -8.33 16.69 1.55
CA ASP A 42 -9.54 17.19 2.18
C ASP A 42 -10.02 16.27 3.31
N LYS A 43 -10.99 16.74 4.08
CA LYS A 43 -11.59 15.99 5.18
C LYS A 43 -13.09 16.26 5.25
N GLN A 44 -13.86 15.17 5.32
CA GLN A 44 -15.31 15.21 5.57
C GLN A 44 -15.66 14.22 6.68
N ASP A 45 -16.06 14.73 7.84
CA ASP A 45 -16.30 13.92 9.04
C ASP A 45 -15.12 13.01 9.39
N ASN A 46 -15.33 11.68 9.34
CA ASN A 46 -14.32 10.64 9.58
C ASN A 46 -13.72 10.08 8.27
N TRP A 47 -13.89 10.78 7.16
CA TRP A 47 -13.30 10.46 5.87
C TRP A 47 -12.21 11.47 5.53
N LEU A 48 -11.14 10.98 4.92
CA LEU A 48 -10.04 11.80 4.41
C LEU A 48 -9.94 11.57 2.89
N GLU A 49 -9.93 12.66 2.14
CA GLU A 49 -9.53 12.58 0.74
C GLU A 49 -8.00 12.54 0.70
N ILE A 50 -7.46 11.48 0.11
CA ILE A 50 -6.03 11.24 0.08
C ILE A 50 -5.53 11.08 -1.35
N LYS A 51 -4.23 11.34 -1.54
CA LYS A 51 -3.48 11.01 -2.74
C LYS A 51 -2.31 10.11 -2.37
N CYS A 52 -2.30 8.92 -2.94
CA CYS A 52 -1.26 7.91 -2.76
C CYS A 52 -0.04 8.20 -3.65
N GLU A 53 1.08 7.54 -3.38
CA GLU A 53 2.33 7.69 -4.11
C GLU A 53 2.21 7.27 -5.58
N ASP A 54 1.41 6.26 -5.87
CA ASP A 54 1.09 5.78 -7.22
C ASP A 54 0.11 6.68 -8.00
N GLY A 55 -0.33 7.78 -7.38
CA GLY A 55 -1.22 8.75 -8.00
C GLY A 55 -2.70 8.52 -7.77
N TYR A 56 -3.13 7.39 -7.21
CA TYR A 56 -4.53 7.19 -6.84
C TYR A 56 -5.01 8.26 -5.87
N ARG A 57 -6.20 8.79 -6.15
CA ARG A 57 -6.88 9.79 -5.32
C ARG A 57 -8.28 9.29 -5.00
N GLY A 58 -8.68 9.41 -3.75
CA GLY A 58 -10.01 9.04 -3.30
C GLY A 58 -10.14 9.15 -1.79
N TRP A 59 -11.20 8.58 -1.26
CA TRP A 59 -11.61 8.72 0.13
C TRP A 59 -11.28 7.46 0.94
N ILE A 60 -10.65 7.65 2.09
CA ILE A 60 -10.34 6.59 3.05
C ILE A 60 -10.95 6.92 4.41
N LYS A 61 -11.39 5.90 5.14
CA LYS A 61 -11.88 6.08 6.51
C LYS A 61 -10.72 6.28 7.48
N SER A 62 -10.85 7.24 8.39
CA SER A 62 -9.76 7.66 9.28
C SER A 62 -9.25 6.58 10.25
N PHE A 63 -9.99 5.50 10.48
CA PHE A 63 -9.54 4.41 11.35
C PHE A 63 -8.51 3.46 10.70
N TYR A 64 -8.21 3.61 9.41
CA TYR A 64 -7.18 2.80 8.74
C TYR A 64 -5.74 3.28 8.96
N GLY A 65 -5.56 4.37 9.70
CA GLY A 65 -4.25 4.93 9.98
C GLY A 65 -4.30 6.14 10.90
N TYR A 66 -3.26 6.96 10.83
CA TYR A 66 -3.16 8.18 11.65
C TYR A 66 -2.60 9.36 10.84
N ILE A 67 -2.89 10.57 11.30
CA ILE A 67 -2.43 11.82 10.68
C ILE A 67 -1.04 12.18 11.24
N SER A 68 -0.12 12.54 10.34
CA SER A 68 1.24 12.97 10.65
C SER A 68 1.60 14.26 9.89
N ASN A 69 2.48 15.06 10.45
CA ASN A 69 3.08 16.19 9.77
C ASN A 69 4.24 15.77 8.85
N GLU A 70 4.78 14.58 9.05
CA GLU A 70 5.87 14.01 8.25
C GLU A 70 5.44 12.70 7.60
N LYS A 71 6.06 12.41 6.44
CA LYS A 71 5.96 11.09 5.83
C LYS A 71 6.60 10.02 6.71
N ASN A 72 6.02 8.84 6.70
CA ASN A 72 6.72 7.65 7.17
C ASN A 72 8.01 7.44 6.34
N LYS A 73 9.05 6.92 7.00
CA LYS A 73 10.36 6.63 6.37
C LYS A 73 10.67 5.14 6.54
N PRO A 74 9.94 4.26 5.84
CA PRO A 74 10.18 2.83 5.94
C PRO A 74 11.55 2.47 5.36
N SER A 75 12.20 1.48 5.96
CA SER A 75 13.46 0.93 5.48
C SER A 75 13.28 -0.39 4.74
N TYR A 76 12.19 -1.10 5.00
CA TYR A 76 11.92 -2.43 4.47
C TYR A 76 10.55 -2.52 3.80
N ILE A 77 10.43 -3.44 2.84
CA ILE A 77 9.17 -3.79 2.18
C ILE A 77 8.99 -5.30 2.17
N VAL A 78 7.79 -5.78 2.44
CA VAL A 78 7.48 -7.22 2.44
C VAL A 78 7.34 -7.70 0.99
N ALA A 79 8.27 -8.56 0.58
CA ALA A 79 8.38 -9.09 -0.78
C ALA A 79 8.10 -10.60 -0.86
N TYR A 80 8.33 -11.33 0.23
CA TYR A 80 8.26 -12.79 0.26
C TYR A 80 7.34 -13.29 1.38
N PRO A 81 6.76 -14.48 1.22
CA PRO A 81 6.07 -15.14 2.32
C PRO A 81 7.05 -15.50 3.44
N SER A 82 6.52 -15.80 4.61
CA SER A 82 7.29 -16.35 5.72
C SER A 82 7.82 -17.75 5.40
N LYS A 83 8.69 -18.30 6.27
CA LYS A 83 9.18 -19.68 6.17
C LYS A 83 8.07 -20.74 6.16
N SER A 84 6.89 -20.40 6.68
CA SER A 84 5.70 -21.25 6.61
C SER A 84 5.02 -21.25 5.23
N GLY A 85 5.50 -20.43 4.30
CA GLY A 85 4.91 -20.28 2.95
C GLY A 85 3.71 -19.32 2.89
N CYS A 86 3.40 -18.59 3.98
CA CYS A 86 2.28 -17.68 4.05
C CYS A 86 2.73 -16.23 4.27
N PHE A 87 1.99 -15.27 3.73
CA PHE A 87 2.14 -13.87 4.09
C PHE A 87 1.45 -13.57 5.43
N SER A 88 2.04 -12.65 6.20
CA SER A 88 1.43 -12.17 7.43
C SER A 88 0.13 -11.42 7.14
N SER A 89 -0.90 -11.64 7.97
CA SER A 89 -2.15 -10.88 7.91
C SER A 89 -1.97 -9.43 8.40
N LYS A 90 -0.97 -9.17 9.24
CA LYS A 90 -0.64 -7.83 9.72
C LYS A 90 0.20 -7.06 8.71
N TYR A 91 1.16 -7.74 8.10
CA TYR A 91 2.08 -7.18 7.11
C TYR A 91 1.98 -7.97 5.81
N PRO A 92 0.92 -7.76 5.00
CA PRO A 92 0.78 -8.45 3.72
C PRO A 92 1.85 -8.00 2.73
N PHE A 93 1.93 -8.68 1.59
CA PHE A 93 2.81 -8.29 0.48
C PHE A 93 2.70 -6.79 0.16
N GLY A 94 3.84 -6.13 0.02
CA GLY A 94 3.90 -4.69 -0.25
C GLY A 94 3.89 -3.80 0.99
N SER A 95 3.71 -4.36 2.20
CA SER A 95 3.78 -3.59 3.46
C SER A 95 5.16 -2.97 3.64
N MET A 96 5.18 -1.71 4.05
CA MET A 96 6.41 -0.95 4.29
C MET A 96 6.61 -0.75 5.79
N VAL A 97 7.76 -1.19 6.30
CA VAL A 97 8.06 -1.21 7.74
C VAL A 97 9.41 -0.55 8.04
N THR A 98 9.57 -0.02 9.25
CA THR A 98 10.83 0.62 9.69
C THR A 98 11.85 -0.40 10.17
N GLU A 99 11.37 -1.47 10.81
CA GLU A 99 12.19 -2.58 11.29
C GLU A 99 11.94 -3.82 10.42
N PRO A 100 12.94 -4.71 10.27
CA PRO A 100 12.78 -5.90 9.46
C PRO A 100 11.75 -6.86 10.04
N VAL A 101 10.88 -7.36 9.17
CA VAL A 101 9.95 -8.45 9.48
C VAL A 101 10.22 -9.63 8.54
N GLU A 102 9.72 -10.81 8.87
CA GLU A 102 9.90 -11.99 8.03
C GLU A 102 9.36 -11.77 6.62
N GLY A 103 10.15 -12.09 5.60
CA GLY A 103 9.82 -11.86 4.18
C GLY A 103 10.07 -10.43 3.69
N SER A 104 10.59 -9.53 4.53
CA SER A 104 10.93 -8.18 4.11
C SER A 104 12.34 -8.08 3.54
N ILE A 105 12.52 -7.13 2.62
CA ILE A 105 13.79 -6.75 2.02
C ILE A 105 14.03 -5.26 2.22
N LEU A 106 15.28 -4.81 2.15
CA LEU A 106 15.62 -3.39 2.18
C LEU A 106 15.05 -2.67 0.94
N ILE A 107 14.36 -1.57 1.14
CA ILE A 107 13.83 -0.74 0.04
C ILE A 107 14.97 -0.17 -0.82
N SER A 108 16.13 0.09 -0.23
CA SER A 108 17.32 0.57 -0.94
C SER A 108 17.92 -0.48 -1.88
N GLU A 109 17.69 -1.77 -1.61
CA GLU A 109 18.13 -2.90 -2.42
C GLU A 109 17.03 -3.29 -3.41
N LYS A 110 16.72 -2.39 -4.35
CA LYS A 110 15.71 -2.65 -5.37
C LYS A 110 15.98 -3.97 -6.08
N LEU A 111 14.96 -4.81 -6.15
CA LEU A 111 15.07 -6.07 -6.88
C LEU A 111 15.23 -5.80 -8.38
N GLY A 112 16.12 -6.53 -9.03
CA GLY A 112 16.23 -6.50 -10.48
C GLY A 112 15.02 -7.17 -11.15
N PHE A 113 14.76 -6.81 -12.41
CA PHE A 113 13.65 -7.38 -13.19
C PHE A 113 13.71 -8.91 -13.34
N ASN A 114 14.90 -9.51 -13.21
CA ASN A 114 15.07 -10.96 -13.18
C ASN A 114 14.37 -11.66 -12.02
N HIS A 115 14.04 -10.94 -10.94
CA HIS A 115 13.31 -11.48 -9.79
C HIS A 115 11.78 -11.42 -9.93
N ILE A 116 11.25 -10.77 -10.98
CA ILE A 116 9.79 -10.59 -11.17
C ILE A 116 9.08 -11.95 -11.23
N ILE A 117 9.65 -12.93 -11.91
CA ILE A 117 9.04 -14.27 -12.05
C ILE A 117 9.02 -14.96 -10.69
N GLU A 118 10.13 -14.95 -9.96
CA GLU A 118 10.20 -15.52 -8.60
C GLU A 118 9.18 -14.89 -7.65
N ILE A 119 9.07 -13.56 -7.68
CA ILE A 119 8.07 -12.84 -6.88
C ILE A 119 6.66 -13.27 -7.27
N ALA A 120 6.36 -13.29 -8.57
CA ALA A 120 5.05 -13.66 -9.07
C ALA A 120 4.67 -15.11 -8.71
N GLU A 121 5.63 -16.04 -8.72
CA GLU A 121 5.44 -17.44 -8.30
C GLU A 121 5.04 -17.53 -6.83
N ASN A 122 5.60 -16.69 -5.96
CA ASN A 122 5.22 -16.62 -4.54
C ASN A 122 3.80 -16.06 -4.32
N LEU A 123 3.21 -15.42 -5.33
CA LEU A 123 1.85 -14.86 -5.28
C LEU A 123 0.81 -15.79 -5.89
N LEU A 124 1.19 -16.98 -6.38
CA LEU A 124 0.26 -17.97 -6.91
C LEU A 124 -0.72 -18.42 -5.82
N GLY A 125 -1.99 -18.56 -6.20
CA GLY A 125 -3.07 -18.95 -5.28
C GLY A 125 -3.70 -17.79 -4.51
N ILE A 126 -3.18 -16.57 -4.60
CA ILE A 126 -3.82 -15.40 -4.02
C ILE A 126 -5.07 -15.07 -4.85
N PRO A 127 -6.25 -14.85 -4.19
CA PRO A 127 -7.49 -14.64 -4.90
C PRO A 127 -7.54 -13.30 -5.64
N TYR A 128 -8.37 -13.22 -6.68
CA TYR A 128 -8.72 -11.95 -7.30
C TYR A 128 -9.59 -11.12 -6.35
N ARG A 129 -9.24 -9.83 -6.21
CA ARG A 129 -10.01 -8.87 -5.44
C ARG A 129 -9.98 -7.51 -6.14
N TRP A 130 -11.16 -6.97 -6.45
CA TRP A 130 -11.27 -5.65 -7.08
C TRP A 130 -10.61 -4.56 -6.22
N GLY A 131 -9.72 -3.77 -6.83
CA GLY A 131 -8.93 -2.74 -6.16
C GLY A 131 -7.77 -3.27 -5.30
N GLY A 132 -7.61 -4.58 -5.19
CA GLY A 132 -6.62 -5.22 -4.32
C GLY A 132 -5.18 -5.07 -4.80
N LYS A 133 -4.26 -4.86 -3.86
CA LYS A 133 -2.81 -4.65 -4.09
C LYS A 133 -1.91 -5.49 -3.19
N THR A 134 -2.46 -6.43 -2.46
CA THR A 134 -1.71 -7.20 -1.45
C THR A 134 -1.97 -8.69 -1.55
N SER A 135 -1.24 -9.46 -0.74
CA SER A 135 -1.49 -10.90 -0.56
C SER A 135 -2.88 -11.25 0.03
N MET A 136 -3.70 -10.25 0.34
CA MET A 136 -5.11 -10.45 0.70
C MET A 136 -6.03 -10.52 -0.51
N GLY A 137 -5.52 -10.27 -1.69
CA GLY A 137 -6.17 -10.28 -3.00
C GLY A 137 -5.60 -9.20 -3.91
N PHE A 138 -5.47 -9.51 -5.19
CA PHE A 138 -5.03 -8.59 -6.23
C PHE A 138 -6.08 -8.44 -7.33
N ASP A 139 -6.18 -7.25 -7.89
CA ASP A 139 -6.71 -7.12 -9.24
C ASP A 139 -5.56 -7.14 -10.27
N CYS A 140 -5.89 -7.05 -11.56
CA CYS A 140 -4.90 -7.16 -12.64
C CYS A 140 -3.85 -6.04 -12.59
N SER A 141 -4.26 -4.80 -12.37
CA SER A 141 -3.36 -3.65 -12.28
C SER A 141 -2.62 -3.63 -10.93
N GLY A 142 -3.30 -3.94 -9.85
CA GLY A 142 -2.73 -3.97 -8.51
C GLY A 142 -1.59 -4.99 -8.37
N LEU A 143 -1.70 -6.16 -9.00
CA LEU A 143 -0.62 -7.14 -9.05
C LEU A 143 0.62 -6.57 -9.74
N VAL A 144 0.45 -6.00 -10.94
CA VAL A 144 1.55 -5.43 -11.72
C VAL A 144 2.20 -4.26 -10.98
N GLN A 145 1.39 -3.33 -10.47
CA GLN A 145 1.88 -2.17 -9.68
C GLN A 145 2.70 -2.61 -8.48
N SER A 146 2.19 -3.59 -7.72
CA SER A 146 2.81 -4.04 -6.48
C SER A 146 4.13 -4.78 -6.73
N VAL A 147 4.22 -5.61 -7.77
CA VAL A 147 5.45 -6.31 -8.16
C VAL A 147 6.49 -5.33 -8.69
N LEU A 148 6.10 -4.40 -9.58
CA LEU A 148 7.03 -3.41 -10.13
C LEU A 148 7.55 -2.42 -9.09
N LYS A 149 6.77 -2.12 -8.05
CA LYS A 149 7.21 -1.30 -6.92
C LYS A 149 8.44 -1.88 -6.22
N LEU A 150 8.55 -3.21 -6.10
CA LEU A 150 9.74 -3.86 -5.56
C LEU A 150 10.99 -3.66 -6.43
N CYS A 151 10.79 -3.45 -7.73
CA CYS A 151 11.87 -3.10 -8.68
C CYS A 151 12.15 -1.59 -8.71
N GLY A 152 11.50 -0.81 -7.85
CA GLY A 152 11.65 0.64 -7.76
C GLY A 152 10.89 1.42 -8.83
N LEU A 153 9.91 0.81 -9.49
CA LEU A 153 9.01 1.46 -10.44
C LEU A 153 7.65 1.68 -9.80
N VAL A 154 7.26 2.94 -9.70
CA VAL A 154 5.90 3.34 -9.32
C VAL A 154 5.15 3.71 -10.59
N ILE A 155 4.11 2.94 -10.91
CA ILE A 155 3.24 3.17 -12.06
C ILE A 155 1.81 3.44 -11.60
N PRO A 156 1.08 4.32 -12.32
CA PRO A 156 -0.30 4.64 -11.98
C PRO A 156 -1.25 3.48 -12.24
#